data_8c4f8b6b10a2d4a0f1d1c464540c1f24
#
_entry.id   8c4f8b6b10a2d4a0f1d1c464540c1f24
#
_cell.length_a   1.000
_cell.length_b   1.000
_cell.length_c   1.000
_cell.angle_alpha   90.00
_cell.angle_beta   90.00
_cell.angle_gamma   90.00
#
_symmetry.space_group_name_H-M   'P 1'
#
loop_
_entity.id
_entity.type
_entity.pdbx_description
1 polymer ?
#
loop_
_entity_poly.entity_id
_entity_poly.type
_entity_poly.pdbx_seq_one_letter_code
_entity_poly.pdbx_strand_id
1 'polypeptide(L)'
;MAPLLKQISLRTQIFISMILLVFVACLLILGATFFQYKNESKDYNLFRLNRKENQLKSQINYLVDKNSLINKPNPVWSEFENDFSAIIKIHKVNFSLFDLEGKPLFTSFLPLKIIANNYTLKQELIEKIQNSFEGRFLEQNNDEIGKFQSSYSLLKDKNGKPFALLFFPYFEDVSFSENELSTFLQSLYQVYLLMLVFAIILAYFISRY
;
A
#
# COMPACT_ATOMS: atom_id res chain seq x y z
N MET A 1 0.19 -57.84 0.17
CA MET A 1 -0.28 -56.99 1.28
C MET A 1 -1.56 -56.29 0.82
N ALA A 2 -2.72 -56.87 1.14
CA ALA A 2 -4.01 -56.23 0.85
C ALA A 2 -4.35 -55.29 2.03
N PRO A 3 -4.75 -54.06 1.79
CA PRO A 3 -5.09 -53.16 2.88
C PRO A 3 -6.41 -53.58 3.48
N LEU A 4 -6.43 -53.65 4.79
CA LEU A 4 -7.56 -53.79 5.66
C LEU A 4 -8.55 -52.60 5.46
N LEU A 5 -9.30 -52.60 4.38
CA LEU A 5 -10.51 -51.80 4.26
C LEU A 5 -11.60 -52.54 5.08
N LYS A 6 -11.52 -52.34 6.40
CA LYS A 6 -12.61 -52.64 7.31
C LYS A 6 -13.87 -52.08 6.68
N GLN A 7 -14.88 -52.94 6.44
CA GLN A 7 -16.18 -52.53 5.91
C GLN A 7 -16.78 -51.49 6.86
N ILE A 8 -16.57 -50.24 6.54
CA ILE A 8 -17.14 -49.10 7.26
C ILE A 8 -18.64 -49.12 6.93
N SER A 9 -19.50 -49.04 7.95
CA SER A 9 -20.95 -49.05 7.72
C SER A 9 -21.34 -47.89 6.77
N LEU A 10 -22.37 -48.10 5.95
CA LEU A 10 -22.87 -47.10 5.01
C LEU A 10 -23.13 -45.73 5.70
N ARG A 11 -23.66 -45.77 6.91
CA ARG A 11 -23.88 -44.59 7.76
C ARG A 11 -22.60 -43.84 8.05
N THR A 12 -21.52 -44.54 8.42
CA THR A 12 -20.22 -43.94 8.71
C THR A 12 -19.57 -43.35 7.45
N GLN A 13 -19.77 -43.97 6.29
CA GLN A 13 -19.29 -43.44 5.02
C GLN A 13 -19.98 -42.13 4.67
N ILE A 14 -21.31 -42.06 4.80
CA ILE A 14 -22.08 -40.83 4.56
C ILE A 14 -21.64 -39.72 5.53
N PHE A 15 -21.49 -40.05 6.83
CA PHE A 15 -21.04 -39.09 7.84
C PHE A 15 -19.68 -38.52 7.53
N ILE A 16 -18.68 -39.35 7.20
CA ILE A 16 -17.33 -38.91 6.85
C ILE A 16 -17.34 -38.08 5.57
N SER A 17 -18.09 -38.48 4.54
CA SER A 17 -18.22 -37.77 3.28
C SER A 17 -18.80 -36.38 3.47
N MET A 18 -19.84 -36.22 4.30
CA MET A 18 -20.42 -34.89 4.60
C MET A 18 -19.45 -34.00 5.32
N ILE A 19 -18.72 -34.50 6.33
CA ILE A 19 -17.71 -33.70 7.04
C ILE A 19 -16.59 -33.31 6.10
N LEU A 20 -16.10 -34.24 5.28
CA LEU A 20 -15.03 -33.97 4.32
C LEU A 20 -15.45 -32.87 3.32
N LEU A 21 -16.68 -32.96 2.82
CA LEU A 21 -17.22 -31.97 1.88
C LEU A 21 -17.25 -30.56 2.50
N VAL A 22 -17.76 -30.43 3.74
CA VAL A 22 -17.80 -29.15 4.45
C VAL A 22 -16.39 -28.65 4.72
N PHE A 23 -15.48 -29.53 5.12
CA PHE A 23 -14.10 -29.17 5.39
C PHE A 23 -13.39 -28.62 4.12
N VAL A 24 -13.54 -29.30 2.99
CA VAL A 24 -13.00 -28.85 1.71
C VAL A 24 -13.61 -27.50 1.28
N ALA A 25 -14.93 -27.35 1.43
CA ALA A 25 -15.60 -26.08 1.14
C ALA A 25 -15.04 -24.93 2.01
N CYS A 26 -14.86 -25.15 3.31
CA CYS A 26 -14.26 -24.16 4.21
C CYS A 26 -12.84 -23.77 3.79
N LEU A 27 -12.01 -24.74 3.40
CA LEU A 27 -10.64 -24.47 2.92
C LEU A 27 -10.65 -23.64 1.63
N LEU A 28 -11.52 -23.93 0.68
CA LEU A 28 -11.65 -23.19 -0.56
C LEU A 28 -12.08 -21.74 -0.31
N ILE A 29 -13.06 -21.53 0.56
CA ILE A 29 -13.54 -20.20 0.91
C ILE A 29 -12.44 -19.41 1.63
N LEU A 30 -11.73 -20.03 2.60
CA LEU A 30 -10.60 -19.39 3.29
C LEU A 30 -9.52 -18.95 2.29
N GLY A 31 -9.14 -19.82 1.35
CA GLY A 31 -8.15 -19.50 0.33
C GLY A 31 -8.61 -18.34 -0.57
N ALA A 32 -9.85 -18.37 -1.04
CA ALA A 32 -10.41 -17.30 -1.87
C ALA A 32 -10.47 -15.97 -1.12
N THR A 33 -10.93 -15.98 0.13
CA THR A 33 -11.03 -14.76 0.96
C THR A 33 -9.65 -14.19 1.27
N PHE A 34 -8.66 -15.02 1.57
CA PHE A 34 -7.28 -14.58 1.79
C PHE A 34 -6.69 -13.92 0.54
N PHE A 35 -6.91 -14.52 -0.63
CA PHE A 35 -6.43 -13.97 -1.90
C PHE A 35 -7.10 -12.63 -2.23
N GLN A 36 -8.42 -12.54 -2.04
CA GLN A 36 -9.18 -11.30 -2.24
C GLN A 36 -8.71 -10.20 -1.30
N TYR A 37 -8.57 -10.49 0.00
CA TYR A 37 -8.08 -9.51 0.99
C TYR A 37 -6.71 -8.96 0.62
N LYS A 38 -5.78 -9.84 0.19
CA LYS A 38 -4.43 -9.42 -0.23
C LYS A 38 -4.45 -8.45 -1.43
N ASN A 39 -5.36 -8.67 -2.37
CA ASN A 39 -5.50 -7.79 -3.53
C ASN A 39 -6.14 -6.45 -3.14
N GLU A 40 -7.23 -6.47 -2.38
CA GLU A 40 -7.91 -5.24 -1.91
C GLU A 40 -7.01 -4.38 -1.04
N SER A 41 -6.17 -4.99 -0.18
CA SER A 41 -5.21 -4.25 0.64
C SER A 41 -4.20 -3.46 -0.19
N LYS A 42 -3.71 -4.02 -1.32
CA LYS A 42 -2.80 -3.31 -2.24
C LYS A 42 -3.49 -2.13 -2.90
N ASP A 43 -4.70 -2.32 -3.40
CA ASP A 43 -5.46 -1.27 -4.09
C ASP A 43 -5.82 -0.15 -3.11
N TYR A 44 -6.18 -0.48 -1.87
CA TYR A 44 -6.44 0.49 -0.81
C TYR A 44 -5.21 1.32 -0.46
N ASN A 45 -4.02 0.70 -0.35
CA ASN A 45 -2.78 1.41 -0.07
C ASN A 45 -2.40 2.35 -1.21
N LEU A 46 -2.54 1.93 -2.46
CA LEU A 46 -2.34 2.78 -3.64
C LEU A 46 -3.33 3.95 -3.66
N PHE A 47 -4.59 3.72 -3.34
CA PHE A 47 -5.60 4.77 -3.24
C PHE A 47 -5.26 5.80 -2.15
N ARG A 48 -4.84 5.35 -0.97
CA ARG A 48 -4.40 6.24 0.13
C ARG A 48 -3.18 7.06 -0.26
N LEU A 49 -2.18 6.43 -0.89
CA LEU A 49 -1.00 7.11 -1.41
C LEU A 49 -1.40 8.19 -2.42
N ASN A 50 -2.23 7.85 -3.41
CA ASN A 50 -2.69 8.80 -4.42
C ASN A 50 -3.44 9.98 -3.80
N ARG A 51 -4.32 9.73 -2.85
CA ARG A 51 -5.09 10.77 -2.15
C ARG A 51 -4.17 11.73 -1.39
N LYS A 52 -3.23 11.20 -0.60
CA LYS A 52 -2.27 12.01 0.17
C LYS A 52 -1.34 12.81 -0.74
N GLU A 53 -0.84 12.18 -1.80
CA GLU A 53 0.01 12.84 -2.80
C GLU A 53 -0.73 14.00 -3.49
N ASN A 54 -1.97 13.79 -3.92
CA ASN A 54 -2.76 14.84 -4.57
C ASN A 54 -3.08 16.00 -3.62
N GLN A 55 -3.37 15.72 -2.35
CA GLN A 55 -3.54 16.76 -1.33
C GLN A 55 -2.26 17.58 -1.15
N LEU A 56 -1.11 16.91 -1.09
CA LEU A 56 0.19 17.55 -0.97
C LEU A 56 0.51 18.43 -2.19
N LYS A 57 0.32 17.90 -3.41
CA LYS A 57 0.48 18.64 -4.66
C LYS A 57 -0.37 19.91 -4.70
N SER A 58 -1.65 19.79 -4.33
CA SER A 58 -2.58 20.94 -4.31
C SER A 58 -2.11 22.02 -3.35
N GLN A 59 -1.59 21.65 -2.19
CA GLN A 59 -1.10 22.62 -1.21
C GLN A 59 0.20 23.29 -1.64
N ILE A 60 1.15 22.51 -2.18
CA ILE A 60 2.40 23.05 -2.70
C ILE A 60 2.10 24.02 -3.85
N ASN A 61 1.23 23.64 -4.79
CA ASN A 61 0.85 24.49 -5.90
C ASN A 61 0.15 25.76 -5.40
N TYR A 62 -0.71 25.69 -4.39
CA TYR A 62 -1.35 26.86 -3.79
C TYR A 62 -0.30 27.83 -3.20
N LEU A 63 0.69 27.32 -2.47
CA LEU A 63 1.77 28.17 -1.90
C LEU A 63 2.61 28.83 -2.99
N VAL A 64 2.97 28.07 -4.01
CA VAL A 64 3.76 28.53 -5.15
C VAL A 64 3.01 29.61 -5.93
N ASP A 65 1.73 29.42 -6.19
CA ASP A 65 0.87 30.38 -6.89
C ASP A 65 0.66 31.66 -6.07
N LYS A 66 0.31 31.53 -4.79
CA LYS A 66 0.05 32.66 -3.89
C LYS A 66 1.24 33.61 -3.81
N ASN A 67 2.45 33.06 -3.82
CA ASN A 67 3.66 33.84 -3.67
C ASN A 67 4.32 34.19 -5.01
N SER A 68 3.70 33.85 -6.14
CA SER A 68 4.21 34.10 -7.50
C SER A 68 5.65 33.63 -7.69
N LEU A 69 6.03 32.50 -7.04
CA LEU A 69 7.40 31.99 -7.03
C LEU A 69 7.94 31.68 -8.42
N ILE A 70 7.09 31.14 -9.28
CA ILE A 70 7.48 30.75 -10.65
C ILE A 70 7.86 31.94 -11.50
N ASN A 71 7.33 33.12 -11.20
CA ASN A 71 7.61 34.36 -11.94
C ASN A 71 8.86 35.09 -11.45
N LYS A 72 9.46 34.66 -10.33
CA LYS A 72 10.71 35.23 -9.84
C LYS A 72 11.90 34.64 -10.60
N PRO A 73 12.88 35.45 -11.05
CA PRO A 73 14.04 34.94 -11.78
C PRO A 73 14.93 34.01 -10.94
N ASN A 74 14.91 34.16 -9.61
CA ASN A 74 15.58 33.26 -8.66
C ASN A 74 14.66 33.06 -7.44
N PRO A 75 13.79 32.05 -7.46
CA PRO A 75 12.93 31.79 -6.32
C PRO A 75 13.75 31.29 -5.11
N VAL A 76 13.62 31.97 -3.99
CA VAL A 76 14.31 31.62 -2.74
C VAL A 76 13.41 30.63 -2.00
N TRP A 77 13.65 29.36 -2.21
CA TRP A 77 12.85 28.27 -1.62
C TRP A 77 12.96 28.19 -0.09
N SER A 78 14.07 28.65 0.48
CA SER A 78 14.25 28.70 1.94
C SER A 78 13.26 29.62 2.66
N GLU A 79 12.65 30.61 2.00
CA GLU A 79 11.59 31.43 2.58
C GLU A 79 10.33 30.59 2.92
N PHE A 80 10.15 29.42 2.30
CA PHE A 80 8.99 28.55 2.46
C PHE A 80 9.22 27.36 3.37
N GLU A 81 10.39 27.23 4.01
CA GLU A 81 10.68 26.12 4.93
C GLU A 81 9.66 26.01 6.06
N ASN A 82 9.19 27.15 6.58
CA ASN A 82 8.18 27.18 7.63
C ASN A 82 6.81 26.67 7.12
N ASP A 83 6.41 27.09 5.91
CA ASP A 83 5.16 26.66 5.30
C ASP A 83 5.19 25.17 4.97
N PHE A 84 6.30 24.67 4.41
CA PHE A 84 6.50 23.24 4.13
C PHE A 84 6.55 22.42 5.42
N SER A 85 7.21 22.94 6.47
CA SER A 85 7.22 22.30 7.79
C SER A 85 5.82 22.23 8.41
N ALA A 86 4.97 23.26 8.19
CA ALA A 86 3.60 23.25 8.62
C ALA A 86 2.79 22.18 7.88
N ILE A 87 2.96 22.03 6.55
CA ILE A 87 2.34 20.97 5.76
C ILE A 87 2.71 19.59 6.31
N ILE A 88 4.00 19.36 6.59
CA ILE A 88 4.51 18.10 7.15
C ILE A 88 3.82 17.78 8.48
N LYS A 89 3.75 18.76 9.37
CA LYS A 89 3.12 18.58 10.71
C LYS A 89 1.62 18.32 10.64
N ILE A 90 0.90 19.06 9.77
CA ILE A 90 -0.56 18.96 9.63
C ILE A 90 -0.94 17.61 9.02
N HIS A 91 -0.27 17.21 7.93
CA HIS A 91 -0.61 15.99 7.20
C HIS A 91 0.12 14.74 7.69
N LYS A 92 1.10 14.91 8.61
CA LYS A 92 1.98 13.84 9.10
C LYS A 92 2.61 13.06 7.96
N VAL A 93 3.16 13.79 6.97
CA VAL A 93 3.78 13.23 5.78
C VAL A 93 5.15 13.86 5.58
N ASN A 94 6.10 13.07 5.09
CA ASN A 94 7.39 13.58 4.66
C ASN A 94 7.36 13.81 3.15
N PHE A 95 8.11 14.79 2.67
CA PHE A 95 8.32 15.01 1.25
C PHE A 95 9.60 15.79 1.00
N SER A 96 10.10 15.71 -0.22
CA SER A 96 11.22 16.52 -0.67
C SER A 96 10.94 17.10 -2.05
N LEU A 97 11.43 18.28 -2.31
CA LEU A 97 11.32 18.97 -3.59
C LEU A 97 12.69 19.07 -4.23
N PHE A 98 12.72 18.85 -5.53
CA PHE A 98 13.91 18.98 -6.36
C PHE A 98 13.59 19.89 -7.54
N ASP A 99 14.60 20.57 -8.06
CA ASP A 99 14.49 21.25 -9.34
C ASP A 99 14.37 20.24 -10.49
N LEU A 100 14.21 20.74 -11.72
CA LEU A 100 14.10 19.89 -12.90
C LEU A 100 15.42 19.20 -13.29
N GLU A 101 16.52 19.64 -12.71
CA GLU A 101 17.86 19.04 -12.85
C GLU A 101 18.15 18.01 -11.76
N GLY A 102 17.24 17.85 -10.78
CA GLY A 102 17.36 16.89 -9.68
C GLY A 102 18.13 17.41 -8.46
N LYS A 103 18.42 18.71 -8.36
CA LYS A 103 19.02 19.30 -7.16
C LYS A 103 17.97 19.57 -6.09
N PRO A 104 18.28 19.38 -4.81
CA PRO A 104 17.31 19.56 -3.73
C PRO A 104 16.95 21.05 -3.56
N LEU A 105 15.64 21.33 -3.50
CA LEU A 105 15.08 22.64 -3.18
C LEU A 105 14.59 22.70 -1.73
N PHE A 106 13.99 21.61 -1.28
CA PHE A 106 13.53 21.39 0.10
C PHE A 106 13.59 19.91 0.44
N THR A 107 14.00 19.57 1.66
CA THR A 107 14.18 18.20 2.07
C THR A 107 13.69 17.99 3.48
N SER A 108 12.71 17.10 3.67
CA SER A 108 12.32 16.61 4.99
C SER A 108 12.74 15.16 5.22
N PHE A 109 12.85 14.38 4.15
CA PHE A 109 13.27 12.99 4.18
C PHE A 109 13.91 12.60 2.84
N LEU A 110 15.01 11.87 2.91
CA LEU A 110 15.67 11.29 1.74
C LEU A 110 16.06 9.82 2.03
N PRO A 111 15.82 8.91 1.11
CA PRO A 111 16.35 7.55 1.20
C PRO A 111 17.87 7.52 1.02
N LEU A 112 18.55 6.53 1.62
CA LEU A 112 20.00 6.36 1.56
C LEU A 112 20.55 6.39 0.13
N LYS A 113 19.81 5.87 -0.82
CA LYS A 113 20.14 5.87 -2.25
C LYS A 113 20.33 7.29 -2.82
N ILE A 114 19.54 8.26 -2.40
CA ILE A 114 19.64 9.66 -2.82
C ILE A 114 20.78 10.35 -2.04
N ILE A 115 20.91 10.06 -0.76
CA ILE A 115 22.01 10.56 0.08
C ILE A 115 23.35 10.13 -0.50
N ALA A 116 23.49 8.87 -0.88
CA ALA A 116 24.70 8.33 -1.51
C ALA A 116 25.03 8.97 -2.87
N ASN A 117 24.05 9.59 -3.54
CA ASN A 117 24.22 10.31 -4.80
C ASN A 117 24.35 11.83 -4.60
N ASN A 118 25.03 12.27 -3.53
CA ASN A 118 25.24 13.69 -3.19
C ASN A 118 23.93 14.49 -3.11
N TYR A 119 22.88 13.91 -2.54
CA TYR A 119 21.55 14.50 -2.38
C TYR A 119 20.84 14.86 -3.70
N THR A 120 21.31 14.38 -4.84
CA THR A 120 20.72 14.66 -6.15
C THR A 120 19.98 13.44 -6.70
N LEU A 121 18.95 13.69 -7.52
CA LEU A 121 18.29 12.63 -8.28
C LEU A 121 19.16 12.22 -9.46
N LYS A 122 19.19 10.94 -9.77
CA LYS A 122 19.88 10.43 -10.96
C LYS A 122 19.14 10.87 -12.22
N GLN A 123 19.87 11.23 -13.25
CA GLN A 123 19.30 11.64 -14.54
C GLN A 123 18.36 10.58 -15.13
N GLU A 124 18.71 9.30 -15.00
CA GLU A 124 17.87 8.20 -15.45
C GLU A 124 16.47 8.20 -14.79
N LEU A 125 16.39 8.57 -13.50
CA LEU A 125 15.14 8.67 -12.77
C LEU A 125 14.32 9.88 -13.25
N ILE A 126 14.97 11.02 -13.49
CA ILE A 126 14.32 12.22 -14.01
C ILE A 126 13.68 11.92 -15.37
N GLU A 127 14.41 11.25 -16.26
CA GLU A 127 13.89 10.84 -17.57
C GLU A 127 12.71 9.88 -17.45
N LYS A 128 12.75 8.92 -16.51
CA LYS A 128 11.62 8.04 -16.21
C LYS A 128 10.38 8.80 -15.77
N ILE A 129 10.55 9.82 -14.92
CA ILE A 129 9.44 10.66 -14.44
C ILE A 129 8.86 11.47 -15.60
N GLN A 130 9.70 12.10 -16.41
CA GLN A 130 9.26 12.95 -17.53
C GLN A 130 8.54 12.15 -18.63
N ASN A 131 8.99 10.93 -18.90
CA ASN A 131 8.44 10.04 -19.91
C ASN A 131 7.25 9.19 -19.40
N SER A 132 6.96 9.24 -18.10
CA SER A 132 5.86 8.47 -17.51
C SER A 132 4.51 9.13 -17.77
N PHE A 133 3.45 8.32 -17.74
CA PHE A 133 2.08 8.80 -17.83
C PHE A 133 1.81 9.80 -16.69
N GLU A 134 1.29 10.98 -17.01
CA GLU A 134 1.05 12.09 -16.08
C GLU A 134 2.31 12.67 -15.40
N GLY A 135 3.53 12.30 -15.81
CA GLY A 135 4.75 12.74 -15.15
C GLY A 135 4.91 12.16 -13.73
N ARG A 136 4.48 10.92 -13.54
CA ARG A 136 4.51 10.24 -12.24
C ARG A 136 5.18 8.87 -12.34
N PHE A 137 6.09 8.59 -11.41
CA PHE A 137 6.79 7.32 -11.30
C PHE A 137 6.72 6.79 -9.87
N LEU A 138 6.38 5.51 -9.71
CA LEU A 138 6.33 4.81 -8.43
C LEU A 138 7.53 3.86 -8.31
N GLU A 139 8.22 3.90 -7.21
CA GLU A 139 9.35 3.02 -6.90
C GLU A 139 9.13 2.35 -5.55
N GLN A 140 9.40 1.04 -5.49
CA GLN A 140 9.47 0.32 -4.24
C GLN A 140 10.90 0.40 -3.70
N ASN A 141 11.07 0.94 -2.50
CA ASN A 141 12.35 1.05 -1.81
C ASN A 141 12.42 0.05 -0.66
N ASN A 142 13.63 -0.45 -0.41
CA ASN A 142 13.93 -1.33 0.70
C ASN A 142 15.22 -0.81 1.34
N ASP A 143 15.07 0.05 2.34
CA ASP A 143 16.18 0.63 3.09
C ASP A 143 16.24 0.04 4.50
N GLU A 144 17.25 0.42 5.29
CA GLU A 144 17.38 0.05 6.71
C GLU A 144 16.15 0.44 7.55
N ILE A 145 15.39 1.43 7.09
CA ILE A 145 14.14 1.90 7.72
C ILE A 145 12.98 0.96 7.42
N GLY A 146 13.13 0.05 6.45
CA GLY A 146 12.12 -0.91 6.02
C GLY A 146 11.71 -0.77 4.55
N LYS A 147 10.67 -1.52 4.19
CA LYS A 147 10.06 -1.44 2.86
C LYS A 147 9.10 -0.27 2.81
N PHE A 148 9.24 0.61 1.83
CA PHE A 148 8.29 1.68 1.58
C PHE A 148 8.14 1.95 0.08
N GLN A 149 7.01 2.52 -0.27
CA GLN A 149 6.74 2.94 -1.64
C GLN A 149 7.03 4.44 -1.77
N SER A 150 7.75 4.83 -2.81
CA SER A 150 7.99 6.23 -3.13
C SER A 150 7.23 6.62 -4.38
N SER A 151 6.65 7.81 -4.36
CA SER A 151 6.13 8.47 -5.55
C SER A 151 7.04 9.63 -5.93
N TYR A 152 7.41 9.67 -7.19
CA TYR A 152 8.07 10.81 -7.81
C TYR A 152 7.08 11.43 -8.79
N SER A 153 6.87 12.72 -8.71
CA SER A 153 5.92 13.38 -9.58
C SER A 153 6.34 14.77 -9.98
N LEU A 154 6.01 15.11 -11.21
CA LEU A 154 6.29 16.42 -11.79
C LEU A 154 5.22 17.42 -11.31
N LEU A 155 5.65 18.49 -10.66
CA LEU A 155 4.79 19.60 -10.28
C LEU A 155 4.67 20.56 -11.45
N LYS A 156 3.45 20.96 -11.79
CA LYS A 156 3.14 21.87 -12.90
C LYS A 156 2.38 23.08 -12.39
N ASP A 157 2.65 24.21 -12.98
CA ASP A 157 1.90 25.44 -12.73
C ASP A 157 0.50 25.42 -13.37
N LYS A 158 -0.27 26.50 -13.20
CA LYS A 158 -1.60 26.66 -13.81
C LYS A 158 -1.60 26.58 -15.33
N ASN A 159 -0.46 26.86 -15.97
CA ASN A 159 -0.28 26.82 -17.41
C ASN A 159 0.20 25.44 -17.89
N GLY A 160 0.35 24.48 -16.97
CA GLY A 160 0.85 23.13 -17.27
C GLY A 160 2.39 23.06 -17.42
N LYS A 161 3.12 24.15 -17.16
CA LYS A 161 4.57 24.19 -17.23
C LYS A 161 5.19 23.53 -15.99
N PRO A 162 6.08 22.55 -16.14
CA PRO A 162 6.76 21.94 -15.01
C PRO A 162 7.72 22.91 -14.34
N PHE A 163 7.77 22.90 -12.99
CA PHE A 163 8.65 23.77 -12.22
C PHE A 163 9.47 23.05 -11.16
N ALA A 164 9.03 21.87 -10.69
CA ALA A 164 9.76 21.09 -9.69
C ALA A 164 9.40 19.59 -9.77
N LEU A 165 10.21 18.77 -9.13
CA LEU A 165 9.96 17.34 -8.91
C LEU A 165 9.64 17.14 -7.43
N LEU A 166 8.52 16.48 -7.16
CA LEU A 166 8.10 16.07 -5.82
C LEU A 166 8.51 14.63 -5.59
N PHE A 167 9.26 14.39 -4.52
CA PHE A 167 9.48 13.08 -3.95
C PHE A 167 8.61 12.91 -2.72
N PHE A 168 7.78 11.88 -2.72
CA PHE A 168 6.87 11.56 -1.63
C PHE A 168 7.09 10.11 -1.17
N PRO A 169 7.79 9.88 -0.04
CA PRO A 169 7.92 8.55 0.55
C PRO A 169 6.62 8.20 1.27
N TYR A 170 6.04 7.10 0.93
CA TYR A 170 4.90 6.53 1.62
C TYR A 170 5.34 5.29 2.37
N PHE A 171 5.49 5.44 3.67
CA PHE A 171 5.68 4.30 4.55
C PHE A 171 4.32 3.63 4.71
N GLU A 172 4.17 2.43 4.17
CA GLU A 172 3.05 1.58 4.55
C GLU A 172 3.13 1.40 6.06
N ASP A 173 2.02 1.64 6.73
CA ASP A 173 1.88 1.26 8.13
C ASP A 173 1.77 -0.28 8.15
N VAL A 174 2.91 -0.93 7.96
CA VAL A 174 3.01 -2.41 7.87
C VAL A 174 2.43 -3.02 9.13
N SER A 175 2.66 -2.36 10.28
CA SER A 175 2.11 -2.78 11.57
C SER A 175 0.58 -2.73 11.59
N PHE A 176 -0.03 -1.74 10.95
CA PHE A 176 -1.47 -1.62 10.87
C PHE A 176 -2.06 -2.66 9.93
N SER A 177 -1.44 -2.85 8.76
CA SER A 177 -1.86 -3.86 7.77
C SER A 177 -1.69 -5.30 8.30
N GLU A 178 -0.60 -5.61 8.99
CA GLU A 178 -0.36 -6.94 9.59
C GLU A 178 -1.29 -7.21 10.77
N ASN A 179 -1.53 -6.23 11.63
CA ASN A 179 -2.46 -6.38 12.75
C ASN A 179 -3.91 -6.51 12.29
N GLU A 180 -4.33 -5.73 11.30
CA GLU A 180 -5.67 -5.87 10.70
C GLU A 180 -5.84 -7.22 10.03
N LEU A 181 -4.84 -7.67 9.26
CA LEU A 181 -4.85 -8.98 8.63
C LEU A 181 -4.93 -10.10 9.67
N SER A 182 -4.13 -10.02 10.72
CA SER A 182 -4.12 -11.02 11.80
C SER A 182 -5.47 -11.06 12.53
N THR A 183 -6.05 -9.92 12.85
CA THR A 183 -7.37 -9.82 13.50
C THR A 183 -8.48 -10.35 12.60
N PHE A 184 -8.41 -10.03 11.31
CA PHE A 184 -9.34 -10.53 10.31
C PHE A 184 -9.25 -12.06 10.15
N LEU A 185 -8.04 -12.61 10.03
CA LEU A 185 -7.82 -14.06 9.95
C LEU A 185 -8.28 -14.79 11.22
N GLN A 186 -8.05 -14.19 12.39
CA GLN A 186 -8.53 -14.75 13.66
C GLN A 186 -10.05 -14.79 13.73
N SER A 187 -10.73 -13.75 13.28
CA SER A 187 -12.20 -13.69 13.22
C SER A 187 -12.75 -14.75 12.24
N LEU A 188 -12.13 -14.87 11.06
CA LEU A 188 -12.48 -15.91 10.09
C LEU A 188 -12.31 -17.31 10.66
N TYR A 189 -11.19 -17.57 11.31
CA TYR A 189 -10.93 -18.87 11.95
C TYR A 189 -12.02 -19.24 12.95
N GLN A 190 -12.45 -18.29 13.80
CA GLN A 190 -13.51 -18.51 14.78
C GLN A 190 -14.84 -18.86 14.11
N VAL A 191 -15.23 -18.14 13.05
CA VAL A 191 -16.47 -18.39 12.30
C VAL A 191 -16.44 -19.76 11.64
N TYR A 192 -15.33 -20.13 10.98
CA TYR A 192 -15.21 -21.42 10.33
C TYR A 192 -15.16 -22.58 11.30
N LEU A 193 -14.53 -22.40 12.46
CA LEU A 193 -14.54 -23.42 13.52
C LEU A 193 -15.98 -23.66 14.03
N LEU A 194 -16.75 -22.60 14.25
CA LEU A 194 -18.14 -22.70 14.65
C LEU A 194 -19.00 -23.38 13.58
N MET A 195 -18.82 -23.04 12.30
CA MET A 195 -19.49 -23.70 11.18
C MET A 195 -19.16 -25.20 11.11
N LEU A 196 -17.91 -25.56 11.33
CA LEU A 196 -17.47 -26.95 11.31
C LEU A 196 -18.12 -27.77 12.46
N VAL A 197 -18.17 -27.19 13.67
CA VAL A 197 -18.87 -27.83 14.82
C VAL A 197 -20.34 -28.01 14.49
N PHE A 198 -21.01 -27.01 13.93
CA PHE A 198 -22.40 -27.11 13.54
C PHE A 198 -22.63 -28.17 12.46
N ALA A 199 -21.74 -28.27 11.47
CA ALA A 199 -21.79 -29.29 10.42
C ALA A 199 -21.64 -30.72 11.00
N ILE A 200 -20.76 -30.92 11.98
CA ILE A 200 -20.58 -32.19 12.67
C ILE A 200 -21.87 -32.58 13.39
N ILE A 201 -22.52 -31.66 14.09
CA ILE A 201 -23.77 -31.89 14.78
C ILE A 201 -24.87 -32.28 13.78
N LEU A 202 -25.03 -31.56 12.69
CA LEU A 202 -25.99 -31.85 11.64
C LEU A 202 -25.73 -33.22 11.00
N ALA A 203 -24.48 -33.52 10.64
CA ALA A 203 -24.09 -34.80 10.06
C ALA A 203 -24.40 -35.96 11.01
N TYR A 204 -24.19 -35.75 12.32
CA TYR A 204 -24.57 -36.77 13.32
C TYR A 204 -26.07 -37.01 13.34
N PHE A 205 -26.92 -35.97 13.33
CA PHE A 205 -28.37 -36.13 13.31
C PHE A 205 -28.82 -36.81 12.01
N ILE A 206 -28.35 -36.40 10.86
CA ILE A 206 -28.72 -37.03 9.56
C ILE A 206 -28.28 -38.49 9.50
N SER A 207 -27.09 -38.81 10.02
CA SER A 207 -26.59 -40.20 10.03
C SER A 207 -27.35 -41.11 11.00
N ARG A 208 -28.00 -40.53 12.01
CA ARG A 208 -28.74 -41.31 13.02
C ARG A 208 -30.15 -41.65 12.56
N TYR A 209 -30.79 -40.81 11.76
CA TYR A 209 -32.11 -41.04 11.16
C TYR A 209 -31.99 -41.71 9.80
#